data_7edf1ac8d7a13c245a26b2e0e390cf14
#
_entry.id   7edf1ac8d7a13c245a26b2e0e390cf14
#
_cell.length_a   1.000
_cell.length_b   1.000
_cell.length_c   1.000
_cell.angle_alpha   90.00
_cell.angle_beta   90.00
_cell.angle_gamma   90.00
#
_symmetry.space_group_name_H-M   'P 1'
#
loop_
_entity.id
_entity.type
_entity.pdbx_description
1 polymer ?
#
loop_
_entity_poly.entity_id
_entity_poly.type
_entity_poly.pdbx_seq_one_letter_code
_entity_poly.pdbx_strand_id
1 'polypeptide(L)'
;MRTPSLADRLSTANAAKKAQLERAKRIAEDPERAERLNAREEIIAARKARTAEREAARRAANEREAAELAARQAAEAAAREVDRQAKAEARARRVAEQAKREAAEAAEREAILAARRAGRKKKKRHGR
;
A
#
# COMPACT_ATOMS: atom_id res chain seq x y z
N MET A 1 -52.35 35.25 -59.06
CA MET A 1 -51.25 35.20 -58.05
C MET A 1 -49.92 35.27 -58.80
N ARG A 2 -49.18 36.29 -58.57
CA ARG A 2 -47.80 36.36 -59.08
C ARG A 2 -46.88 35.55 -58.19
N THR A 3 -46.15 34.66 -58.82
CA THR A 3 -45.07 33.98 -58.13
C THR A 3 -43.97 35.00 -57.82
N PRO A 4 -43.44 35.05 -56.59
CA PRO A 4 -42.40 35.99 -56.23
C PRO A 4 -41.15 35.76 -57.08
N SER A 5 -40.56 36.87 -57.56
CA SER A 5 -39.35 36.85 -58.40
C SER A 5 -38.16 36.29 -57.58
N LEU A 6 -37.12 35.84 -58.26
CA LEU A 6 -35.92 35.33 -57.65
C LEU A 6 -35.25 36.38 -56.72
N ALA A 7 -35.32 37.65 -57.14
CA ALA A 7 -34.86 38.80 -56.38
C ALA A 7 -35.65 39.00 -55.08
N ASP A 8 -36.97 38.79 -55.11
CA ASP A 8 -37.83 38.90 -53.93
C ASP A 8 -37.53 37.76 -52.93
N ARG A 9 -37.30 36.56 -53.45
CA ARG A 9 -36.90 35.41 -52.58
C ARG A 9 -35.56 35.62 -51.91
N LEU A 10 -34.57 36.17 -52.63
CA LEU A 10 -33.24 36.46 -52.05
C LEU A 10 -33.34 37.61 -51.06
N SER A 11 -34.13 38.62 -51.29
CA SER A 11 -34.29 39.71 -50.33
C SER A 11 -34.98 39.29 -49.05
N THR A 12 -36.04 38.45 -49.15
CA THR A 12 -36.68 37.85 -47.94
C THR A 12 -35.78 36.93 -47.20
N ALA A 13 -34.99 36.11 -47.89
CA ALA A 13 -34.01 35.22 -47.24
C ALA A 13 -32.90 36.00 -46.53
N ASN A 14 -32.40 37.07 -47.16
CA ASN A 14 -31.39 37.93 -46.52
C ASN A 14 -31.97 38.72 -45.35
N ALA A 15 -33.20 39.18 -45.41
CA ALA A 15 -33.88 39.83 -44.31
C ALA A 15 -34.09 38.86 -43.11
N ALA A 16 -34.46 37.61 -43.40
CA ALA A 16 -34.59 36.56 -42.37
C ALA A 16 -33.25 36.25 -41.70
N LYS A 17 -32.18 36.11 -42.46
CA LYS A 17 -30.81 35.89 -41.91
C LYS A 17 -30.37 37.07 -41.05
N LYS A 18 -30.60 38.28 -41.51
CA LYS A 18 -30.27 39.50 -40.77
C LYS A 18 -31.05 39.57 -39.44
N ALA A 19 -32.34 39.27 -39.47
CA ALA A 19 -33.18 39.21 -38.28
C ALA A 19 -32.70 38.14 -37.30
N GLN A 20 -32.28 36.97 -37.78
CA GLN A 20 -31.69 35.90 -36.93
C GLN A 20 -30.38 36.35 -36.31
N LEU A 21 -29.50 37.01 -37.03
CA LEU A 21 -28.25 37.55 -36.52
C LEU A 21 -28.48 38.62 -35.46
N GLU A 22 -29.44 39.52 -35.67
CA GLU A 22 -29.80 40.54 -34.67
C GLU A 22 -30.38 39.90 -33.39
N ARG A 23 -31.22 38.88 -33.52
CA ARG A 23 -31.73 38.11 -32.36
C ARG A 23 -30.60 37.43 -31.62
N ALA A 24 -29.68 36.79 -32.31
CA ALA A 24 -28.53 36.15 -31.70
C ALA A 24 -27.64 37.15 -30.94
N LYS A 25 -27.42 38.34 -31.53
CA LYS A 25 -26.69 39.42 -30.86
C LYS A 25 -27.41 39.92 -29.61
N ARG A 26 -28.73 40.15 -29.67
CA ARG A 26 -29.52 40.56 -28.50
C ARG A 26 -29.47 39.52 -27.38
N ILE A 27 -29.56 38.25 -27.72
CA ILE A 27 -29.44 37.15 -26.74
C ILE A 27 -28.03 37.10 -26.13
N ALA A 28 -26.99 37.30 -26.93
CA ALA A 28 -25.62 37.31 -26.46
C ALA A 28 -25.30 38.51 -25.57
N GLU A 29 -25.93 39.67 -25.83
CA GLU A 29 -25.73 40.92 -25.09
C GLU A 29 -26.69 41.06 -23.89
N ASP A 30 -27.58 40.11 -23.66
CA ASP A 30 -28.51 40.14 -22.52
C ASP A 30 -27.76 39.94 -21.21
N PRO A 31 -27.74 40.94 -20.30
CA PRO A 31 -27.04 40.84 -19.02
C PRO A 31 -27.63 39.77 -18.10
N GLU A 32 -28.94 39.53 -18.15
CA GLU A 32 -29.57 38.47 -17.34
C GLU A 32 -29.10 37.07 -17.76
N ARG A 33 -28.89 36.88 -19.07
CA ARG A 33 -28.34 35.59 -19.55
C ARG A 33 -26.90 35.40 -19.10
N ALA A 34 -26.09 36.42 -19.15
CA ALA A 34 -24.71 36.41 -18.66
C ALA A 34 -24.67 36.07 -17.16
N GLU A 35 -25.53 36.67 -16.36
CA GLU A 35 -25.65 36.38 -14.92
C GLU A 35 -26.07 34.94 -14.67
N ARG A 36 -27.04 34.41 -15.43
CA ARG A 36 -27.45 32.98 -15.29
C ARG A 36 -26.34 32.02 -15.66
N LEU A 37 -25.56 32.31 -16.70
CA LEU A 37 -24.41 31.50 -17.09
C LEU A 37 -23.33 31.54 -16.01
N ASN A 38 -23.02 32.70 -15.48
CA ASN A 38 -22.06 32.86 -14.40
C ASN A 38 -22.50 32.11 -13.13
N ALA A 39 -23.78 32.21 -12.77
CA ALA A 39 -24.34 31.46 -11.63
C ALA A 39 -24.24 29.94 -11.83
N ARG A 40 -24.49 29.45 -13.04
CA ARG A 40 -24.30 28.01 -13.38
C ARG A 40 -22.84 27.59 -13.29
N GLU A 41 -21.92 28.39 -13.80
CA GLU A 41 -20.49 28.12 -13.72
C GLU A 41 -20.01 28.07 -12.27
N GLU A 42 -20.47 28.99 -11.42
CA GLU A 42 -20.17 28.97 -9.98
C GLU A 42 -20.68 27.71 -9.29
N ILE A 43 -21.91 27.28 -9.60
CA ILE A 43 -22.48 26.05 -9.06
C ILE A 43 -21.68 24.82 -9.51
N ILE A 44 -21.31 24.76 -10.78
CA ILE A 44 -20.49 23.67 -11.33
C ILE A 44 -19.11 23.65 -10.68
N ALA A 45 -18.47 24.82 -10.54
CA ALA A 45 -17.18 24.94 -9.86
C ALA A 45 -17.25 24.50 -8.40
N ALA A 46 -18.30 24.92 -7.68
CA ALA A 46 -18.51 24.51 -6.30
C ALA A 46 -18.74 23.00 -6.16
N ARG A 47 -19.49 22.38 -7.06
CA ARG A 47 -19.67 20.92 -7.10
C ARG A 47 -18.36 20.18 -7.37
N LYS A 48 -17.59 20.64 -8.34
CA LYS A 48 -16.27 20.07 -8.66
C LYS A 48 -15.31 20.17 -7.47
N ALA A 49 -15.28 21.32 -6.81
CA ALA A 49 -14.46 21.50 -5.61
C ALA A 49 -14.84 20.51 -4.49
N ARG A 50 -16.14 20.36 -4.21
CA ARG A 50 -16.61 19.40 -3.20
C ARG A 50 -16.31 17.95 -3.56
N THR A 51 -16.45 17.56 -4.81
CA THR A 51 -16.09 16.21 -5.26
C THR A 51 -14.59 15.97 -5.15
N ALA A 52 -13.77 16.95 -5.54
CA ALA A 52 -12.32 16.86 -5.40
C ALA A 52 -11.90 16.74 -3.92
N GLU A 53 -12.50 17.51 -3.03
CA GLU A 53 -12.25 17.41 -1.58
C GLU A 53 -12.62 16.03 -1.02
N ARG A 54 -13.79 15.50 -1.42
CA ARG A 54 -14.22 14.16 -0.99
C ARG A 54 -13.29 13.06 -1.50
N GLU A 55 -12.88 13.16 -2.75
CA GLU A 55 -11.92 12.20 -3.33
C GLU A 55 -10.55 12.29 -2.65
N ALA A 56 -10.06 13.49 -2.38
CA ALA A 56 -8.82 13.69 -1.65
C ALA A 56 -8.90 13.12 -0.23
N ALA A 57 -10.01 13.35 0.47
CA ALA A 57 -10.25 12.79 1.80
C ALA A 57 -10.29 11.25 1.79
N ARG A 58 -10.96 10.66 0.79
CA ARG A 58 -10.99 9.20 0.62
C ARG A 58 -9.62 8.62 0.34
N ARG A 59 -8.84 9.25 -0.54
CA ARG A 59 -7.46 8.81 -0.82
C ARG A 59 -6.59 8.88 0.43
N ALA A 60 -6.67 9.98 1.17
CA ALA A 60 -5.94 10.13 2.42
C ALA A 60 -6.34 9.09 3.48
N ALA A 61 -7.63 8.78 3.60
CA ALA A 61 -8.11 7.72 4.49
C ALA A 61 -7.59 6.34 4.07
N ASN A 62 -7.68 6.00 2.79
CA ASN A 62 -7.19 4.73 2.27
C ASN A 62 -5.66 4.58 2.45
N GLU A 63 -4.90 5.66 2.24
CA GLU A 63 -3.45 5.67 2.47
C GLU A 63 -3.11 5.44 3.95
N ARG A 64 -3.86 6.05 4.87
CA ARG A 64 -3.70 5.82 6.31
C ARG A 64 -3.98 4.38 6.70
N GLU A 65 -5.11 3.83 6.23
CA GLU A 65 -5.46 2.43 6.48
C GLU A 65 -4.42 1.46 5.91
N ALA A 66 -3.94 1.72 4.70
CA ALA A 66 -2.88 0.91 4.09
C ALA A 66 -1.56 1.00 4.89
N ALA A 67 -1.19 2.19 5.35
CA ALA A 67 -0.01 2.39 6.18
C ALA A 67 -0.13 1.69 7.54
N GLU A 68 -1.29 1.76 8.20
CA GLU A 68 -1.55 1.05 9.44
C GLU A 68 -1.49 -0.47 9.27
N LEU A 69 -2.09 -0.99 8.20
CA LEU A 69 -2.03 -2.42 7.88
C LEU A 69 -0.60 -2.87 7.64
N ALA A 70 0.16 -2.12 6.86
CA ALA A 70 1.58 -2.40 6.60
C ALA A 70 2.41 -2.36 7.89
N ALA A 71 2.17 -1.40 8.76
CA ALA A 71 2.84 -1.30 10.06
C ALA A 71 2.52 -2.51 10.96
N ARG A 72 1.26 -2.95 11.01
CA ARG A 72 0.86 -4.16 11.75
C ARG A 72 1.54 -5.42 11.21
N GLN A 73 1.52 -5.59 9.90
CA GLN A 73 2.19 -6.74 9.26
C GLN A 73 3.70 -6.73 9.52
N ALA A 74 4.34 -5.57 9.45
CA ALA A 74 5.76 -5.44 9.77
C ALA A 74 6.07 -5.77 11.24
N ALA A 75 5.24 -5.31 12.15
CA ALA A 75 5.36 -5.61 13.58
C ALA A 75 5.19 -7.11 13.88
N GLU A 76 4.20 -7.75 13.25
CA GLU A 76 4.00 -9.20 13.37
C GLU A 76 5.16 -10.00 12.78
N ALA A 77 5.68 -9.59 11.63
CA ALA A 77 6.83 -10.23 11.02
C ALA A 77 8.08 -10.11 11.90
N ALA A 78 8.31 -8.94 12.48
CA ALA A 78 9.41 -8.72 13.43
C ALA A 78 9.26 -9.59 14.70
N ALA A 79 8.05 -9.68 15.26
CA ALA A 79 7.78 -10.53 16.42
C ALA A 79 8.02 -12.01 16.10
N ARG A 80 7.59 -12.48 14.94
CA ARG A 80 7.84 -13.87 14.50
C ARG A 80 9.33 -14.16 14.31
N GLU A 81 10.08 -13.17 13.83
CA GLU A 81 11.53 -13.31 13.67
C GLU A 81 12.25 -13.40 15.02
N VAL A 82 11.89 -12.54 15.97
CA VAL A 82 12.40 -12.60 17.34
C VAL A 82 12.10 -13.97 17.99
N ASP A 83 10.87 -14.46 17.85
CA ASP A 83 10.49 -15.79 18.34
C ASP A 83 11.30 -16.92 17.70
N ARG A 84 11.53 -16.82 16.40
CA ARG A 84 12.33 -17.79 15.65
C ARG A 84 13.77 -17.82 16.14
N GLN A 85 14.37 -16.65 16.33
CA GLN A 85 15.72 -16.51 16.87
C GLN A 85 15.82 -17.04 18.29
N ALA A 86 14.88 -16.71 19.16
CA ALA A 86 14.84 -17.21 20.54
C ALA A 86 14.75 -18.75 20.60
N LYS A 87 13.90 -19.35 19.76
CA LYS A 87 13.81 -20.82 19.64
C LYS A 87 15.08 -21.45 19.09
N ALA A 88 15.73 -20.82 18.11
CA ALA A 88 17.00 -21.31 17.59
C ALA A 88 18.11 -21.25 18.62
N GLU A 89 18.22 -20.17 19.38
CA GLU A 89 19.18 -20.05 20.48
C GLU A 89 18.92 -21.08 21.59
N ALA A 90 17.66 -21.26 21.97
CA ALA A 90 17.31 -22.26 22.97
C ALA A 90 17.68 -23.68 22.52
N ARG A 91 17.47 -24.01 21.25
CA ARG A 91 17.89 -25.30 20.67
C ARG A 91 19.42 -25.44 20.69
N ALA A 92 20.13 -24.41 20.26
CA ALA A 92 21.59 -24.40 20.26
C ALA A 92 22.17 -24.60 21.67
N ARG A 93 21.60 -23.94 22.69
CA ARG A 93 21.99 -24.12 24.09
C ARG A 93 21.76 -25.56 24.58
N ARG A 94 20.62 -26.17 24.26
CA ARG A 94 20.33 -27.56 24.61
C ARG A 94 21.32 -28.53 23.96
N VAL A 95 21.61 -28.34 22.67
CA VAL A 95 22.60 -29.17 21.97
C VAL A 95 24.00 -29.02 22.57
N ALA A 96 24.42 -27.79 22.88
CA ALA A 96 25.71 -27.53 23.50
C ALA A 96 25.80 -28.16 24.92
N GLU A 97 24.73 -28.10 25.69
CA GLU A 97 24.67 -28.71 27.02
C GLU A 97 24.72 -30.25 26.95
N GLN A 98 23.99 -30.85 26.02
CA GLN A 98 24.06 -32.29 25.77
C GLN A 98 25.47 -32.73 25.35
N ALA A 99 26.09 -31.99 24.42
CA ALA A 99 27.46 -32.27 24.01
C ALA A 99 28.47 -32.21 25.17
N LYS A 100 28.31 -31.24 26.10
CA LYS A 100 29.12 -31.16 27.31
C LYS A 100 28.91 -32.34 28.23
N ARG A 101 27.67 -32.80 28.43
CA ARG A 101 27.35 -33.97 29.24
C ARG A 101 27.96 -35.25 28.65
N GLU A 102 27.77 -35.45 27.34
CA GLU A 102 28.35 -36.61 26.65
C GLU A 102 29.88 -36.62 26.71
N ALA A 103 30.50 -35.44 26.52
CA ALA A 103 31.96 -35.32 26.67
C ALA A 103 32.44 -35.63 28.10
N ALA A 104 31.72 -35.17 29.11
CA ALA A 104 32.03 -35.48 30.51
C ALA A 104 31.90 -36.98 30.80
N GLU A 105 30.82 -37.61 30.35
CA GLU A 105 30.61 -39.06 30.50
C GLU A 105 31.69 -39.88 29.77
N ALA A 106 32.07 -39.46 28.56
CA ALA A 106 33.16 -40.10 27.81
C ALA A 106 34.50 -39.98 28.54
N ALA A 107 34.81 -38.82 29.12
CA ALA A 107 36.01 -38.60 29.91
C ALA A 107 36.04 -39.48 31.16
N GLU A 108 34.91 -39.61 31.86
CA GLU A 108 34.78 -40.51 33.01
C GLU A 108 35.00 -41.98 32.63
N ARG A 109 34.42 -42.42 31.51
CA ARG A 109 34.61 -43.80 31.01
C ARG A 109 36.08 -44.07 30.65
N GLU A 110 36.74 -43.14 30.02
CA GLU A 110 38.17 -43.25 29.72
C GLU A 110 39.01 -43.26 30.97
N ALA A 111 38.71 -42.43 31.97
CA ALA A 111 39.42 -42.45 33.27
C ALA A 111 39.26 -43.77 33.98
N ILE A 112 38.07 -44.37 34.02
CA ILE A 112 37.83 -45.69 34.60
C ILE A 112 38.62 -46.78 33.88
N LEU A 113 38.61 -46.74 32.51
CA LEU A 113 39.38 -47.69 31.72
C LEU A 113 40.90 -47.55 31.95
N ALA A 114 41.41 -46.35 32.06
CA ALA A 114 42.80 -46.07 32.36
C ALA A 114 43.18 -46.55 33.74
N ALA A 115 42.34 -46.33 34.74
CA ALA A 115 42.56 -46.88 36.14
C ALA A 115 42.57 -48.40 36.14
N ARG A 116 41.67 -49.06 35.43
CA ARG A 116 41.68 -50.53 35.31
C ARG A 116 42.95 -51.06 34.64
N ARG A 117 43.44 -50.42 33.60
CA ARG A 117 44.68 -50.77 32.91
C ARG A 117 45.89 -50.62 33.85
N ALA A 118 45.94 -49.51 34.58
CA ALA A 118 47.00 -49.26 35.57
C ALA A 118 46.97 -50.29 36.69
N GLY A 119 45.79 -50.69 37.21
CA GLY A 119 45.64 -51.75 38.21
C GLY A 119 46.09 -53.12 37.72
N ARG A 120 45.82 -53.45 36.44
CA ARG A 120 46.31 -54.73 35.84
C ARG A 120 47.84 -54.75 35.70
N LYS A 121 48.46 -53.68 35.35
CA LYS A 121 49.94 -53.56 35.24
C LYS A 121 50.59 -53.70 36.60
N LYS A 122 50.05 -53.13 37.66
CA LYS A 122 50.53 -53.32 39.05
C LYS A 122 50.45 -54.75 39.50
N LYS A 123 49.32 -55.45 39.26
CA LYS A 123 49.20 -56.90 39.61
C LYS A 123 50.19 -57.78 38.87
N LYS A 124 50.50 -57.53 37.62
CA LYS A 124 51.52 -58.24 36.84
C LYS A 124 52.95 -58.02 37.40
N ARG A 125 53.27 -56.83 37.91
CA ARG A 125 54.56 -56.52 38.53
C ARG A 125 54.73 -57.15 39.88
N HIS A 126 53.69 -57.34 40.73
CA HIS A 126 53.77 -57.94 42.07
C HIS A 126 53.62 -59.46 42.05
N GLY A 127 53.18 -60.06 40.96
CA GLY A 127 53.04 -61.52 40.81
C GLY A 127 54.27 -62.27 40.32
N ARG A 128 55.45 -61.59 40.28
CA ARG A 128 56.75 -62.22 40.00
C ARG A 128 57.58 -62.23 41.30
#